data_f37dbd8ae75a57e03b1bb85368498b7f
#
_entry.id   f37dbd8ae75a57e03b1bb85368498b7f
#
_cell.length_a   1.000
_cell.length_b   1.000
_cell.length_c   1.000
_cell.angle_alpha   90.00
_cell.angle_beta   90.00
_cell.angle_gamma   90.00
#
_symmetry.space_group_name_H-M   'P 1'
#
loop_
_entity.id
_entity.type
_entity.pdbx_description
1 polymer ?
#
loop_
_entity_poly.entity_id
_entity_poly.type
_entity_poly.pdbx_seq_one_letter_code
_entity_poly.pdbx_strand_id
1 'polypeptide(L)'
;MILTLALTASLVQQAAAAPPPAADYVPQRVFDTRSGAFIDFESMVAALAKAEVVLVGEQHDDPNTHRLEYALVSGLKRRRVAPTVSLEMFERDVQEVIDRYLSGAITAEQLLQEARPWPRYATDYSPLVELAKSEGWPVVAANLPRRFASEIAKTGESSIGQLSSADRTLVARDLQCPHDAYFDRFTSAMTDHSPSGDGKPAAPTDEQRATTDRYYWAQCSKDETMAESIARASEARAGRPGPVVHVNGAFHSDFGAGTAERTRRRLPGKRVTIVSILPVTDLDALAPAGDDLKRADFLVFTVK
;
A
#
# COMPACT_ATOMS: atom_id res chain seq x y z
N MET A 1 70.98 -8.44 17.30
CA MET A 1 69.87 -8.98 16.51
C MET A 1 68.59 -8.21 16.94
N ILE A 2 68.21 -7.22 16.18
CA ILE A 2 66.99 -6.37 16.46
C ILE A 2 65.91 -6.88 15.53
N LEU A 3 64.83 -7.42 16.11
CA LEU A 3 63.67 -7.92 15.37
C LEU A 3 62.69 -6.72 15.18
N THR A 4 62.51 -6.26 13.95
CA THR A 4 61.57 -5.24 13.60
C THR A 4 60.23 -5.90 13.27
N LEU A 5 59.19 -5.70 14.12
CA LEU A 5 57.80 -6.10 13.83
C LEU A 5 57.15 -5.08 12.89
N ALA A 6 56.83 -5.48 11.69
CA ALA A 6 56.05 -4.68 10.77
C ALA A 6 54.56 -4.88 11.05
N LEU A 7 53.87 -3.85 11.53
CA LEU A 7 52.42 -3.80 11.68
C LEU A 7 51.82 -3.45 10.31
N THR A 8 51.17 -4.40 9.66
CA THR A 8 50.33 -4.12 8.47
C THR A 8 48.96 -3.71 8.90
N ALA A 9 48.65 -2.44 8.81
CA ALA A 9 47.28 -1.91 8.98
C ALA A 9 46.46 -2.20 7.70
N SER A 10 45.50 -3.11 7.79
CA SER A 10 44.51 -3.33 6.75
C SER A 10 43.51 -2.20 6.78
N LEU A 11 43.58 -1.30 5.80
CA LEU A 11 42.50 -0.30 5.54
C LEU A 11 41.29 -1.03 4.98
N VAL A 12 40.27 -1.22 5.81
CA VAL A 12 38.94 -1.62 5.35
C VAL A 12 38.36 -0.39 4.64
N GLN A 13 38.36 -0.43 3.32
CA GLN A 13 37.75 0.57 2.48
C GLN A 13 36.21 0.39 2.59
N GLN A 14 35.58 1.20 3.42
CA GLN A 14 34.13 1.27 3.48
C GLN A 14 33.65 1.78 2.12
N ALA A 15 32.97 0.92 1.35
CA ALA A 15 32.32 1.33 0.13
C ALA A 15 31.31 2.44 0.50
N ALA A 16 31.54 3.64 -0.01
CA ALA A 16 30.59 4.74 0.16
C ALA A 16 29.22 4.29 -0.41
N ALA A 17 28.19 4.39 0.41
CA ALA A 17 26.83 4.19 -0.05
C ALA A 17 26.59 5.10 -1.26
N ALA A 18 26.00 4.55 -2.32
CA ALA A 18 25.61 5.37 -3.47
C ALA A 18 24.79 6.55 -2.98
N PRO A 19 25.03 7.78 -3.48
CA PRO A 19 24.20 8.91 -3.10
C PRO A 19 22.74 8.57 -3.42
N PRO A 20 21.78 8.96 -2.54
CA PRO A 20 20.38 8.81 -2.85
C PRO A 20 20.11 9.43 -4.23
N PRO A 21 19.26 8.83 -5.06
CA PRO A 21 18.90 9.40 -6.35
C PRO A 21 18.46 10.84 -6.11
N ALA A 22 18.94 11.76 -6.94
CA ALA A 22 18.51 13.15 -6.88
C ALA A 22 16.97 13.14 -6.84
N ALA A 23 16.39 13.84 -5.86
CA ALA A 23 14.95 13.93 -5.74
C ALA A 23 14.44 14.71 -6.96
N ASP A 24 14.15 14.01 -8.03
CA ASP A 24 13.56 14.60 -9.21
C ASP A 24 12.23 15.20 -8.81
N TYR A 25 12.03 16.48 -9.11
CA TYR A 25 10.75 17.14 -8.89
C TYR A 25 9.67 16.41 -9.69
N VAL A 26 8.58 16.00 -9.01
CA VAL A 26 7.41 15.43 -9.66
C VAL A 26 6.37 16.52 -9.79
N PRO A 27 6.01 16.94 -11.01
CA PRO A 27 4.92 17.87 -11.21
C PRO A 27 3.63 17.31 -10.62
N GLN A 28 2.98 18.06 -9.74
CA GLN A 28 1.75 17.60 -9.09
C GLN A 28 0.87 18.79 -8.66
N ARG A 29 -0.44 18.51 -8.51
CA ARG A 29 -1.41 19.41 -7.89
C ARG A 29 -2.26 18.64 -6.91
N VAL A 30 -2.47 19.19 -5.73
CA VAL A 30 -3.28 18.57 -4.68
C VAL A 30 -4.62 19.29 -4.60
N PHE A 31 -5.69 18.50 -4.65
CA PHE A 31 -7.06 18.96 -4.45
C PHE A 31 -7.61 18.38 -3.14
N ASP A 32 -8.02 19.24 -2.23
CA ASP A 32 -8.73 18.87 -1.01
C ASP A 32 -10.24 18.81 -1.33
N THR A 33 -10.80 17.62 -1.34
CA THR A 33 -12.20 17.38 -1.69
C THR A 33 -13.17 17.96 -0.67
N ARG A 34 -12.75 18.10 0.58
CA ARG A 34 -13.56 18.67 1.66
C ARG A 34 -13.73 20.18 1.51
N SER A 35 -12.67 20.90 1.17
CA SER A 35 -12.72 22.34 0.93
C SER A 35 -13.16 22.69 -0.50
N GLY A 36 -13.08 21.73 -1.43
CA GLY A 36 -13.35 21.94 -2.85
C GLY A 36 -12.30 22.82 -3.52
N ALA A 37 -11.04 22.80 -3.05
CA ALA A 37 -10.01 23.71 -3.50
C ALA A 37 -8.66 23.01 -3.71
N PHE A 38 -7.85 23.55 -4.63
CA PHE A 38 -6.44 23.19 -4.73
C PHE A 38 -5.65 23.79 -3.56
N ILE A 39 -4.79 22.97 -2.97
CA ILE A 39 -3.89 23.33 -1.88
C ILE A 39 -2.45 22.95 -2.23
N ASP A 40 -1.50 23.42 -1.46
CA ASP A 40 -0.10 22.98 -1.59
C ASP A 40 0.12 21.59 -0.95
N PHE A 41 1.14 20.88 -1.45
CA PHE A 41 1.49 19.53 -0.97
C PHE A 41 1.80 19.48 0.53
N GLU A 42 2.47 20.50 1.05
CA GLU A 42 2.86 20.57 2.46
C GLU A 42 1.65 20.78 3.37
N SER A 43 0.62 21.50 2.92
CA SER A 43 -0.66 21.62 3.63
C SER A 43 -1.37 20.27 3.75
N MET A 44 -1.38 19.47 2.68
CA MET A 44 -1.88 18.10 2.73
C MET A 44 -1.06 17.27 3.74
N VAL A 45 0.27 17.26 3.65
CA VAL A 45 1.11 16.48 4.59
C VAL A 45 0.88 16.92 6.04
N ALA A 46 0.65 18.21 6.30
CA ALA A 46 0.32 18.71 7.63
C ALA A 46 -1.03 18.17 8.15
N ALA A 47 -2.00 17.98 7.26
CA ALA A 47 -3.28 17.35 7.61
C ALA A 47 -3.10 15.84 7.88
N LEU A 48 -2.34 15.13 7.03
CA LEU A 48 -2.04 13.71 7.16
C LEU A 48 -1.29 13.39 8.46
N ALA A 49 -0.40 14.28 8.91
CA ALA A 49 0.32 14.15 10.17
C ALA A 49 -0.61 14.05 11.41
N LYS A 50 -1.87 14.47 11.28
CA LYS A 50 -2.88 14.44 12.35
C LYS A 50 -3.83 13.24 12.25
N ALA A 51 -3.73 12.44 11.19
CA ALA A 51 -4.53 11.23 11.02
C ALA A 51 -3.96 10.08 11.88
N GLU A 52 -4.80 9.11 12.20
CA GLU A 52 -4.37 7.85 12.78
C GLU A 52 -3.98 6.83 11.71
N VAL A 53 -4.67 6.88 10.57
CA VAL A 53 -4.38 6.05 9.39
C VAL A 53 -4.45 6.93 8.14
N VAL A 54 -3.49 6.75 7.25
CA VAL A 54 -3.48 7.31 5.90
C VAL A 54 -3.41 6.14 4.91
N LEU A 55 -4.39 6.05 4.03
CA LEU A 55 -4.38 5.13 2.90
C LEU A 55 -3.94 5.91 1.66
N VAL A 56 -2.93 5.42 0.96
CA VAL A 56 -2.41 6.04 -0.26
C VAL A 56 -2.71 5.10 -1.41
N GLY A 57 -3.68 5.48 -2.22
CA GLY A 57 -4.10 4.75 -3.42
C GLY A 57 -3.21 5.07 -4.60
N GLU A 58 -2.55 4.06 -5.15
CA GLU A 58 -1.56 4.17 -6.21
C GLU A 58 -2.04 3.63 -7.55
N GLN A 59 -1.33 3.99 -8.62
CA GLN A 59 -1.29 3.26 -9.89
C GLN A 59 0.02 2.48 -9.93
N HIS A 60 -0.06 1.15 -9.83
CA HIS A 60 1.10 0.26 -9.65
C HIS A 60 2.21 0.40 -10.69
N ASP A 61 1.90 0.87 -11.89
CA ASP A 61 2.83 0.98 -13.02
C ASP A 61 3.28 2.42 -13.31
N ASP A 62 2.89 3.39 -12.49
CA ASP A 62 3.24 4.80 -12.66
C ASP A 62 4.39 5.21 -11.74
N PRO A 63 5.59 5.55 -12.30
CA PRO A 63 6.75 5.91 -11.49
C PRO A 63 6.58 7.21 -10.69
N ASN A 64 5.76 8.14 -11.16
CA ASN A 64 5.53 9.39 -10.45
C ASN A 64 4.67 9.18 -9.21
N THR A 65 3.75 8.23 -9.27
CA THR A 65 2.99 7.80 -8.09
C THR A 65 3.92 7.35 -6.96
N HIS A 66 4.88 6.48 -7.22
CA HIS A 66 5.82 5.98 -6.19
C HIS A 66 6.74 7.07 -5.64
N ARG A 67 7.15 8.02 -6.49
CA ARG A 67 7.91 9.19 -6.03
C ARG A 67 7.08 10.08 -5.09
N LEU A 68 5.79 10.24 -5.35
CA LEU A 68 4.88 11.01 -4.51
C LEU A 68 4.58 10.31 -3.19
N GLU A 69 4.48 8.99 -3.15
CA GLU A 69 4.40 8.20 -1.92
C GLU A 69 5.63 8.44 -1.04
N TYR A 70 6.81 8.34 -1.63
CA TYR A 70 8.07 8.65 -0.93
C TYR A 70 8.11 10.10 -0.45
N ALA A 71 7.69 11.07 -1.28
CA ALA A 71 7.63 12.48 -0.92
C ALA A 71 6.67 12.74 0.25
N LEU A 72 5.52 12.05 0.28
CA LEU A 72 4.55 12.12 1.37
C LEU A 72 5.16 11.63 2.69
N VAL A 73 5.75 10.43 2.70
CA VAL A 73 6.37 9.85 3.90
C VAL A 73 7.57 10.68 4.36
N SER A 74 8.39 11.17 3.43
CA SER A 74 9.48 12.11 3.71
C SER A 74 8.97 13.44 4.28
N GLY A 75 7.79 13.90 3.84
CA GLY A 75 7.13 15.08 4.39
C GLY A 75 6.72 14.88 5.86
N LEU A 76 6.25 13.71 6.24
CA LEU A 76 5.98 13.37 7.63
C LEU A 76 7.28 13.40 8.47
N LYS A 77 8.38 12.83 7.95
CA LYS A 77 9.71 12.91 8.59
C LYS A 77 10.13 14.36 8.86
N ARG A 78 10.02 15.26 7.86
CA ARG A 78 10.36 16.68 8.03
C ARG A 78 9.55 17.33 9.16
N ARG A 79 8.34 16.86 9.42
CA ARG A 79 7.49 17.30 10.52
C ARG A 79 7.76 16.57 11.85
N ARG A 80 8.80 15.75 11.91
CA ARG A 80 9.17 14.93 13.08
C ARG A 80 8.04 13.97 13.49
N VAL A 81 7.28 13.51 12.51
CA VAL A 81 6.24 12.51 12.68
C VAL A 81 6.80 11.18 12.18
N ALA A 82 6.79 10.17 13.05
CA ALA A 82 7.29 8.84 12.75
C ALA A 82 6.13 7.90 12.38
N PRO A 83 5.84 7.65 11.10
CA PRO A 83 4.77 6.73 10.72
C PRO A 83 5.17 5.26 10.99
N THR A 84 4.17 4.37 10.95
CA THR A 84 4.38 2.97 10.58
C THR A 84 4.08 2.87 9.09
N VAL A 85 5.00 2.32 8.31
CA VAL A 85 4.79 2.09 6.87
C VAL A 85 4.16 0.72 6.68
N SER A 86 3.00 0.67 6.05
CA SER A 86 2.26 -0.57 5.78
C SER A 86 2.12 -0.74 4.27
N LEU A 87 2.45 -1.91 3.76
CA LEU A 87 2.54 -2.12 2.31
C LEU A 87 1.67 -3.30 1.88
N GLU A 88 0.83 -3.08 0.86
CA GLU A 88 0.12 -4.15 0.15
C GLU A 88 1.10 -5.12 -0.51
N MET A 89 2.24 -4.62 -0.95
CA MET A 89 3.24 -5.31 -1.76
C MET A 89 3.95 -6.44 -1.01
N PHE A 90 3.79 -6.50 0.31
CA PHE A 90 4.28 -7.60 1.13
C PHE A 90 3.16 -8.41 1.76
N GLU A 91 3.28 -9.73 1.65
CA GLU A 91 2.36 -10.70 2.22
C GLU A 91 2.67 -10.95 3.70
N ARG A 92 1.66 -11.21 4.54
CA ARG A 92 1.83 -11.39 6.00
C ARG A 92 2.87 -12.42 6.41
N ASP A 93 3.04 -13.46 5.63
CA ASP A 93 3.96 -14.56 5.94
C ASP A 93 5.45 -14.19 5.79
N VAL A 94 5.75 -12.99 5.27
CA VAL A 94 7.13 -12.48 5.19
C VAL A 94 7.46 -11.41 6.24
N GLN A 95 6.57 -11.14 7.20
CA GLN A 95 6.82 -10.12 8.22
C GLN A 95 8.14 -10.32 8.97
N GLU A 96 8.45 -11.56 9.38
CA GLU A 96 9.71 -11.87 10.06
C GLU A 96 10.94 -11.55 9.19
N VAL A 97 10.86 -11.78 7.89
CA VAL A 97 11.94 -11.44 6.95
C VAL A 97 12.16 -9.93 6.90
N ILE A 98 11.07 -9.16 6.85
CA ILE A 98 11.13 -7.69 6.88
C ILE A 98 11.74 -7.21 8.19
N ASP A 99 11.32 -7.75 9.33
CA ASP A 99 11.84 -7.37 10.65
C ASP A 99 13.35 -7.65 10.78
N ARG A 100 13.80 -8.78 10.26
CA ARG A 100 15.24 -9.13 10.18
C ARG A 100 16.00 -8.15 9.28
N TYR A 101 15.39 -7.71 8.18
CA TYR A 101 16.02 -6.72 7.32
C TYR A 101 16.12 -5.34 7.97
N LEU A 102 15.04 -4.88 8.60
CA LEU A 102 15.02 -3.59 9.30
C LEU A 102 16.04 -3.54 10.46
N SER A 103 16.20 -4.65 11.18
CA SER A 103 17.20 -4.76 12.26
C SER A 103 18.65 -4.91 11.76
N GLY A 104 18.86 -5.08 10.45
CA GLY A 104 20.18 -5.30 9.86
C GLY A 104 20.69 -6.73 10.00
N ALA A 105 19.86 -7.68 10.43
CA ALA A 105 20.22 -9.09 10.57
C ALA A 105 20.40 -9.82 9.23
N ILE A 106 19.80 -9.29 8.17
CA ILE A 106 19.95 -9.79 6.80
C ILE A 106 20.23 -8.65 5.82
N THR A 107 20.83 -8.99 4.68
CA THR A 107 21.13 -8.05 3.60
C THR A 107 19.90 -7.76 2.73
N ALA A 108 19.97 -6.71 1.89
CA ALA A 108 18.93 -6.42 0.90
C ALA A 108 18.76 -7.57 -0.11
N GLU A 109 19.84 -8.25 -0.49
CA GLU A 109 19.78 -9.41 -1.37
C GLU A 109 19.01 -10.56 -0.74
N GLN A 110 19.25 -10.84 0.54
CA GLN A 110 18.51 -11.86 1.30
C GLN A 110 17.02 -11.48 1.44
N LEU A 111 16.73 -10.19 1.69
CA LEU A 111 15.33 -9.71 1.68
C LEU A 111 14.64 -10.03 0.34
N LEU A 112 15.28 -9.73 -0.79
CA LEU A 112 14.71 -9.98 -2.11
C LEU A 112 14.46 -11.48 -2.37
N GLN A 113 15.35 -12.34 -1.89
CA GLN A 113 15.20 -13.79 -2.04
C GLN A 113 14.09 -14.37 -1.17
N GLU A 114 13.98 -13.91 0.09
CA GLU A 114 13.09 -14.51 1.08
C GLU A 114 11.68 -13.87 1.10
N ALA A 115 11.58 -12.55 0.85
CA ALA A 115 10.31 -11.81 0.95
C ALA A 115 9.46 -11.81 -0.32
N ARG A 116 9.96 -12.33 -1.43
CA ARG A 116 9.21 -12.42 -2.69
C ARG A 116 8.55 -11.09 -3.12
N PRO A 117 9.28 -9.96 -3.12
CA PRO A 117 8.68 -8.68 -3.41
C PRO A 117 8.11 -8.64 -4.84
N TRP A 118 7.23 -7.68 -5.07
CA TRP A 118 6.64 -7.46 -6.39
C TRP A 118 7.70 -7.03 -7.43
N PRO A 119 7.44 -7.23 -8.73
CA PRO A 119 8.27 -6.67 -9.79
C PRO A 119 8.50 -5.17 -9.59
N ARG A 120 9.65 -4.66 -9.97
CA ARG A 120 10.07 -3.25 -9.80
C ARG A 120 10.21 -2.78 -8.33
N TYR A 121 10.20 -3.70 -7.36
CA TYR A 121 10.42 -3.35 -5.95
C TYR A 121 11.59 -2.39 -5.74
N ALA A 122 12.71 -2.62 -6.45
CA ALA A 122 13.93 -1.83 -6.28
C ALA A 122 13.74 -0.33 -6.57
N THR A 123 12.87 0.02 -7.53
CA THR A 123 12.60 1.39 -7.95
C THR A 123 11.38 1.98 -7.24
N ASP A 124 10.35 1.18 -7.03
CA ASP A 124 9.03 1.66 -6.66
C ASP A 124 8.84 1.65 -5.13
N TYR A 125 9.18 0.57 -4.44
CA TYR A 125 8.85 0.39 -3.02
C TYR A 125 10.06 0.36 -2.08
N SER A 126 11.24 -0.05 -2.58
CA SER A 126 12.48 -0.06 -1.80
C SER A 126 12.78 1.30 -1.16
N PRO A 127 12.60 2.46 -1.83
CA PRO A 127 12.84 3.76 -1.21
C PRO A 127 12.06 4.00 0.09
N LEU A 128 10.81 3.52 0.17
CA LEU A 128 10.00 3.61 1.39
C LEU A 128 10.52 2.72 2.50
N VAL A 129 10.94 1.50 2.16
CA VAL A 129 11.50 0.53 3.13
C VAL A 129 12.84 1.01 3.65
N GLU A 130 13.71 1.54 2.78
CA GLU A 130 15.01 2.10 3.15
C GLU A 130 14.87 3.34 4.05
N LEU A 131 13.91 4.21 3.74
CA LEU A 131 13.60 5.34 4.60
C LEU A 131 13.14 4.86 5.99
N ALA A 132 12.21 3.90 6.03
CA ALA A 132 11.75 3.34 7.30
C ALA A 132 12.90 2.70 8.10
N LYS A 133 13.76 1.92 7.44
CA LYS A 133 14.96 1.31 8.05
C LYS A 133 15.91 2.37 8.63
N SER A 134 16.22 3.41 7.85
CA SER A 134 17.12 4.48 8.28
C SER A 134 16.62 5.26 9.48
N GLU A 135 15.29 5.39 9.62
CA GLU A 135 14.63 6.11 10.70
C GLU A 135 14.21 5.20 11.88
N GLY A 136 14.42 3.89 11.77
CA GLY A 136 13.97 2.92 12.78
C GLY A 136 12.45 2.80 12.88
N TRP A 137 11.73 3.04 11.77
CA TRP A 137 10.27 2.91 11.72
C TRP A 137 9.85 1.49 11.39
N PRO A 138 8.72 1.01 11.94
CA PRO A 138 8.18 -0.28 11.58
C PRO A 138 7.68 -0.31 10.13
N VAL A 139 7.88 -1.45 9.45
CA VAL A 139 7.25 -1.78 8.18
C VAL A 139 6.34 -2.99 8.38
N VAL A 140 5.12 -2.93 7.89
CA VAL A 140 4.09 -3.96 8.02
C VAL A 140 3.82 -4.62 6.67
N ALA A 141 4.03 -5.92 6.61
CA ALA A 141 3.59 -6.79 5.54
C ALA A 141 2.08 -7.00 5.69
N ALA A 142 1.27 -6.29 4.89
CA ALA A 142 -0.14 -6.18 5.18
C ALA A 142 -1.02 -7.19 4.47
N ASN A 143 -0.59 -7.70 3.29
CA ASN A 143 -1.46 -8.42 2.38
C ASN A 143 -1.67 -9.89 2.75
N LEU A 144 -2.76 -10.43 2.23
CA LEU A 144 -3.03 -11.87 2.23
C LEU A 144 -1.98 -12.60 1.39
N PRO A 145 -1.37 -13.71 1.86
CA PRO A 145 -0.50 -14.52 1.05
C PRO A 145 -1.15 -14.96 -0.27
N ARG A 146 -0.44 -14.73 -1.38
CA ARG A 146 -0.94 -14.97 -2.75
C ARG A 146 -1.46 -16.40 -2.94
N ARG A 147 -0.84 -17.39 -2.29
CA ARG A 147 -1.30 -18.78 -2.35
C ARG A 147 -2.74 -18.93 -1.87
N PHE A 148 -3.14 -18.22 -0.81
CA PHE A 148 -4.52 -18.28 -0.30
C PHE A 148 -5.49 -17.50 -1.19
N ALA A 149 -5.10 -16.31 -1.65
CA ALA A 149 -5.91 -15.55 -2.61
C ALA A 149 -6.17 -16.36 -3.89
N SER A 150 -5.16 -17.06 -4.40
CA SER A 150 -5.30 -17.93 -5.58
C SER A 150 -6.22 -19.13 -5.31
N GLU A 151 -6.15 -19.73 -4.13
CA GLU A 151 -7.02 -20.85 -3.78
C GLU A 151 -8.48 -20.40 -3.61
N ILE A 152 -8.71 -19.27 -2.94
CA ILE A 152 -10.04 -18.67 -2.82
C ILE A 152 -10.61 -18.34 -4.20
N ALA A 153 -9.81 -17.79 -5.11
CA ALA A 153 -10.25 -17.48 -6.47
C ALA A 153 -10.66 -18.73 -7.27
N LYS A 154 -10.09 -19.89 -6.96
CA LYS A 154 -10.41 -21.19 -7.62
C LYS A 154 -11.63 -21.86 -6.99
N THR A 155 -11.68 -21.93 -5.66
CA THR A 155 -12.59 -22.80 -4.93
C THR A 155 -13.62 -22.05 -4.08
N GLY A 156 -13.47 -20.72 -3.96
CA GLY A 156 -14.36 -19.87 -3.17
C GLY A 156 -14.02 -19.84 -1.67
N GLU A 157 -14.91 -19.27 -0.89
CA GLU A 157 -14.79 -19.07 0.56
C GLU A 157 -14.48 -20.36 1.33
N SER A 158 -15.01 -21.50 0.87
CA SER A 158 -14.88 -22.80 1.56
C SER A 158 -13.41 -23.21 1.78
N SER A 159 -12.48 -22.75 0.95
CA SER A 159 -11.05 -23.02 1.11
C SER A 159 -10.46 -22.44 2.40
N ILE A 160 -11.03 -21.35 2.91
CA ILE A 160 -10.56 -20.70 4.15
C ILE A 160 -10.77 -21.64 5.36
N GLY A 161 -11.87 -22.38 5.38
CA GLY A 161 -12.16 -23.37 6.42
C GLY A 161 -11.24 -24.58 6.41
N GLN A 162 -10.49 -24.79 5.32
CA GLN A 162 -9.55 -25.91 5.17
C GLN A 162 -8.10 -25.55 5.55
N LEU A 163 -7.84 -24.28 5.87
CA LEU A 163 -6.51 -23.83 6.27
C LEU A 163 -6.07 -24.47 7.59
N SER A 164 -4.78 -24.79 7.69
CA SER A 164 -4.17 -25.17 8.96
C SER A 164 -4.33 -24.05 10.00
N SER A 165 -4.24 -24.38 11.28
CA SER A 165 -4.29 -23.36 12.34
C SER A 165 -3.19 -22.29 12.17
N ALA A 166 -2.02 -22.66 11.70
CA ALA A 166 -0.93 -21.74 11.41
C ALA A 166 -1.26 -20.82 10.22
N ASP A 167 -1.70 -21.37 9.10
CA ASP A 167 -2.07 -20.60 7.92
C ASP A 167 -3.26 -19.66 8.16
N ARG A 168 -4.21 -20.11 9.02
CA ARG A 168 -5.38 -19.29 9.38
C ARG A 168 -4.99 -17.97 10.07
N THR A 169 -3.84 -17.90 10.74
CA THR A 169 -3.33 -16.67 11.35
C THR A 169 -2.90 -15.60 10.33
N LEU A 170 -2.62 -16.02 9.11
CA LEU A 170 -2.22 -15.15 7.99
C LEU A 170 -3.41 -14.55 7.24
N VAL A 171 -4.62 -15.02 7.51
CA VAL A 171 -5.88 -14.49 6.98
C VAL A 171 -6.56 -13.67 8.07
N ALA A 172 -7.29 -12.61 7.71
CA ALA A 172 -8.07 -11.85 8.68
C ALA A 172 -9.01 -12.76 9.48
N ARG A 173 -9.19 -12.46 10.78
CA ARG A 173 -10.07 -13.25 11.65
C ARG A 173 -11.54 -13.14 11.25
N ASP A 174 -11.94 -11.91 10.90
CA ASP A 174 -13.29 -11.56 10.49
C ASP A 174 -13.26 -11.17 9.01
N LEU A 175 -14.03 -11.89 8.21
CA LEU A 175 -14.18 -11.68 6.78
C LEU A 175 -15.64 -11.34 6.49
N GLN A 176 -15.88 -10.11 6.08
CA GLN A 176 -17.21 -9.64 5.69
C GLN A 176 -17.16 -9.19 4.23
N CYS A 177 -17.69 -10.03 3.35
CA CYS A 177 -17.65 -9.87 1.91
C CYS A 177 -19.07 -9.69 1.33
N PRO A 178 -19.79 -8.61 1.68
CA PRO A 178 -21.14 -8.37 1.19
C PRO A 178 -21.13 -8.00 -0.30
N HIS A 179 -22.22 -8.32 -0.99
CA HIS A 179 -22.51 -7.79 -2.33
C HIS A 179 -23.09 -6.38 -2.22
N ASP A 180 -22.23 -5.43 -2.00
CA ASP A 180 -22.54 -4.00 -1.85
C ASP A 180 -22.01 -3.17 -3.03
N ALA A 181 -21.99 -1.85 -2.92
CA ALA A 181 -21.46 -0.97 -3.95
C ALA A 181 -19.98 -1.26 -4.31
N TYR A 182 -19.20 -1.84 -3.41
CA TYR A 182 -17.83 -2.28 -3.72
C TYR A 182 -17.84 -3.52 -4.62
N PHE A 183 -18.74 -4.48 -4.36
CA PHE A 183 -18.94 -5.62 -5.26
C PHE A 183 -19.38 -5.18 -6.65
N ASP A 184 -20.30 -4.21 -6.75
CA ASP A 184 -20.78 -3.68 -8.04
C ASP A 184 -19.60 -3.05 -8.82
N ARG A 185 -18.76 -2.27 -8.15
CA ARG A 185 -17.56 -1.69 -8.77
C ARG A 185 -16.56 -2.75 -9.20
N PHE A 186 -16.35 -3.78 -8.37
CA PHE A 186 -15.48 -4.91 -8.73
C PHE A 186 -16.00 -5.63 -9.97
N THR A 187 -17.28 -5.91 -10.03
CA THR A 187 -17.93 -6.55 -11.18
C THR A 187 -17.80 -5.71 -12.45
N SER A 188 -18.01 -4.39 -12.34
CA SER A 188 -17.83 -3.46 -13.46
C SER A 188 -16.38 -3.47 -13.98
N ALA A 189 -15.41 -3.38 -13.08
CA ALA A 189 -14.00 -3.40 -13.45
C ALA A 189 -13.59 -4.72 -14.14
N MET A 190 -14.17 -5.85 -13.72
CA MET A 190 -13.94 -7.15 -14.35
C MET A 190 -14.54 -7.24 -15.77
N THR A 191 -15.67 -6.58 -16.01
CA THR A 191 -16.34 -6.58 -17.33
C THR A 191 -15.69 -5.64 -18.32
N ASP A 192 -15.18 -4.49 -17.87
CA ASP A 192 -14.49 -3.50 -18.72
C ASP A 192 -13.19 -4.06 -19.33
N HIS A 193 -12.62 -5.11 -18.75
CA HIS A 193 -11.44 -5.81 -19.27
C HIS A 193 -11.79 -6.99 -20.20
N SER A 194 -13.07 -7.24 -20.45
CA SER A 194 -13.50 -8.26 -21.41
C SER A 194 -13.48 -7.68 -22.83
N PRO A 195 -12.99 -8.41 -23.85
CA PRO A 195 -13.00 -7.93 -25.23
C PRO A 195 -14.42 -7.57 -25.67
N SER A 196 -14.66 -6.30 -25.93
CA SER A 196 -15.95 -5.81 -26.46
C SER A 196 -16.12 -6.34 -27.89
N GLY A 197 -16.99 -7.32 -28.08
CA GLY A 197 -17.62 -7.52 -29.37
C GLY A 197 -18.67 -6.42 -29.59
N ASP A 198 -18.97 -6.03 -30.84
CA ASP A 198 -19.87 -4.94 -31.24
C ASP A 198 -21.35 -5.13 -30.83
N GLY A 199 -21.61 -5.72 -29.69
CA GLY A 199 -22.95 -6.04 -29.19
C GLY A 199 -23.15 -5.58 -27.75
N LYS A 200 -24.42 -5.24 -27.42
CA LYS A 200 -24.84 -5.00 -26.04
C LYS A 200 -24.39 -6.18 -25.16
N PRO A 201 -23.71 -5.96 -24.03
CA PRO A 201 -23.26 -7.07 -23.18
C PRO A 201 -24.43 -7.99 -22.85
N ALA A 202 -24.28 -9.28 -23.16
CA ALA A 202 -25.27 -10.27 -22.74
C ALA A 202 -25.25 -10.40 -21.21
N ALA A 203 -26.40 -10.69 -20.60
CA ALA A 203 -26.44 -10.97 -19.17
C ALA A 203 -25.45 -12.12 -18.83
N PRO A 204 -24.66 -11.99 -17.75
CA PRO A 204 -23.69 -13.02 -17.38
C PRO A 204 -24.38 -14.35 -17.09
N THR A 205 -23.76 -15.44 -17.52
CA THR A 205 -24.22 -16.80 -17.18
C THR A 205 -24.05 -17.10 -15.69
N ASP A 206 -24.69 -18.18 -15.20
CA ASP A 206 -24.53 -18.62 -13.80
C ASP A 206 -23.05 -18.97 -13.49
N GLU A 207 -22.32 -19.55 -14.42
CA GLU A 207 -20.90 -19.86 -14.28
C GLU A 207 -20.05 -18.59 -14.21
N GLN A 208 -20.35 -17.59 -15.01
CA GLN A 208 -19.66 -16.28 -14.97
C GLN A 208 -19.93 -15.59 -13.63
N ARG A 209 -21.18 -15.59 -13.15
CA ARG A 209 -21.52 -15.04 -11.82
C ARG A 209 -20.73 -15.75 -10.71
N ALA A 210 -20.76 -17.09 -10.69
CA ALA A 210 -20.03 -17.88 -9.71
C ALA A 210 -18.50 -17.63 -9.76
N THR A 211 -17.94 -17.39 -10.94
CA THR A 211 -16.53 -17.05 -11.11
C THR A 211 -16.23 -15.67 -10.56
N THR A 212 -17.08 -14.68 -10.87
CA THR A 212 -16.97 -13.33 -10.32
C THR A 212 -17.05 -13.32 -8.80
N ASP A 213 -17.95 -14.10 -8.22
CA ASP A 213 -18.08 -14.25 -6.76
C ASP A 213 -16.80 -14.81 -6.13
N ARG A 214 -16.20 -15.84 -6.70
CA ARG A 214 -14.93 -16.38 -6.19
C ARG A 214 -13.79 -15.38 -6.27
N TYR A 215 -13.70 -14.62 -7.36
CA TYR A 215 -12.70 -13.57 -7.50
C TYR A 215 -12.93 -12.42 -6.53
N TYR A 216 -14.20 -12.04 -6.31
CA TYR A 216 -14.55 -11.06 -5.31
C TYR A 216 -14.21 -11.53 -3.89
N TRP A 217 -14.45 -12.79 -3.54
CA TRP A 217 -14.03 -13.36 -2.27
C TRP A 217 -12.51 -13.27 -2.07
N ALA A 218 -11.73 -13.52 -3.11
CA ALA A 218 -10.27 -13.36 -3.05
C ALA A 218 -9.87 -11.90 -2.84
N GLN A 219 -10.50 -10.96 -3.56
CA GLN A 219 -10.29 -9.52 -3.42
C GLN A 219 -10.68 -9.03 -2.03
N CYS A 220 -11.88 -9.36 -1.58
CA CYS A 220 -12.37 -9.00 -0.25
C CYS A 220 -11.49 -9.56 0.87
N SER A 221 -11.02 -10.81 0.74
CA SER A 221 -10.12 -11.42 1.74
C SER A 221 -8.79 -10.69 1.84
N LYS A 222 -8.27 -10.12 0.74
CA LYS A 222 -7.10 -9.23 0.77
C LYS A 222 -7.43 -7.95 1.54
N ASP A 223 -8.55 -7.29 1.20
CA ASP A 223 -8.98 -6.05 1.86
C ASP A 223 -9.14 -6.24 3.37
N GLU A 224 -9.82 -7.31 3.78
CA GLU A 224 -10.02 -7.66 5.19
C GLU A 224 -8.69 -7.91 5.90
N THR A 225 -7.76 -8.58 5.20
CA THR A 225 -6.44 -8.90 5.76
C THR A 225 -5.59 -7.65 5.89
N MET A 226 -5.55 -6.78 4.88
CA MET A 226 -4.84 -5.51 4.94
C MET A 226 -5.43 -4.61 6.04
N ALA A 227 -6.75 -4.48 6.10
CA ALA A 227 -7.42 -3.68 7.13
C ALA A 227 -7.13 -4.18 8.55
N GLU A 228 -7.09 -5.49 8.76
CA GLU A 228 -6.71 -6.05 10.07
C GLU A 228 -5.24 -5.80 10.39
N SER A 229 -4.33 -5.85 9.40
CA SER A 229 -2.92 -5.52 9.56
C SER A 229 -2.74 -4.05 9.97
N ILE A 230 -3.47 -3.14 9.31
CA ILE A 230 -3.48 -1.71 9.62
C ILE A 230 -4.02 -1.47 11.04
N ALA A 231 -5.11 -2.13 11.41
CA ALA A 231 -5.70 -1.98 12.74
C ALA A 231 -4.74 -2.44 13.85
N ARG A 232 -4.12 -3.61 13.70
CA ARG A 232 -3.09 -4.12 14.63
C ARG A 232 -1.91 -3.15 14.72
N ALA A 233 -1.45 -2.62 13.60
CA ALA A 233 -0.36 -1.65 13.57
C ALA A 233 -0.74 -0.35 14.30
N SER A 234 -1.98 0.14 14.11
CA SER A 234 -2.50 1.33 14.80
C SER A 234 -2.60 1.12 16.31
N GLU A 235 -3.07 -0.04 16.75
CA GLU A 235 -3.14 -0.41 18.17
C GLU A 235 -1.75 -0.53 18.80
N ALA A 236 -0.79 -1.15 18.10
CA ALA A 236 0.59 -1.28 18.57
C ALA A 236 1.32 0.07 18.72
N ARG A 237 0.81 1.13 18.08
CA ARG A 237 1.31 2.50 18.19
C ARG A 237 0.73 3.27 19.38
N ALA A 238 -0.19 2.72 20.13
CA ALA A 238 -0.91 3.46 21.18
C ALA A 238 0.02 4.39 21.99
N GLY A 239 -0.28 5.69 21.97
CA GLY A 239 0.54 6.73 22.62
C GLY A 239 1.75 7.24 21.83
N ARG A 240 2.02 6.74 20.62
CA ARG A 240 3.09 7.27 19.73
C ARG A 240 2.48 8.21 18.69
N PRO A 241 3.08 9.40 18.44
CA PRO A 241 2.58 10.31 17.42
C PRO A 241 2.80 9.76 16.00
N GLY A 242 1.87 10.05 15.11
CA GLY A 242 1.95 9.75 13.68
C GLY A 242 1.00 8.65 13.22
N PRO A 243 0.72 8.58 11.91
CA PRO A 243 -0.19 7.62 11.31
C PRO A 243 0.43 6.25 11.04
N VAL A 244 -0.42 5.26 10.82
CA VAL A 244 -0.11 4.15 9.91
C VAL A 244 -0.32 4.67 8.49
N VAL A 245 0.72 4.70 7.67
CA VAL A 245 0.63 5.02 6.24
C VAL A 245 0.62 3.69 5.47
N HIS A 246 -0.50 3.38 4.86
CA HIS A 246 -0.68 2.17 4.06
C HIS A 246 -0.71 2.52 2.57
N VAL A 247 0.20 1.94 1.81
CA VAL A 247 0.27 2.07 0.35
C VAL A 247 -0.41 0.86 -0.26
N ASN A 248 -1.37 1.12 -1.15
CA ASN A 248 -2.18 0.09 -1.82
C ASN A 248 -2.63 0.56 -3.19
N GLY A 249 -2.93 -0.36 -4.10
CA GLY A 249 -3.59 -0.03 -5.35
C GLY A 249 -4.89 0.75 -5.11
N ALA A 250 -5.13 1.83 -5.86
CA ALA A 250 -6.22 2.77 -5.64
C ALA A 250 -7.60 2.10 -5.50
N PHE A 251 -7.81 0.96 -6.18
CA PHE A 251 -9.06 0.22 -6.10
C PHE A 251 -9.40 -0.22 -4.66
N HIS A 252 -8.40 -0.49 -3.82
CA HIS A 252 -8.56 -0.92 -2.43
C HIS A 252 -8.98 0.20 -1.46
N SER A 253 -8.88 1.47 -1.86
CA SER A 253 -9.16 2.61 -0.96
C SER A 253 -10.07 3.67 -1.55
N ASP A 254 -10.12 3.80 -2.88
CA ASP A 254 -10.96 4.78 -3.57
C ASP A 254 -12.43 4.67 -3.17
N PHE A 255 -13.09 5.81 -3.06
CA PHE A 255 -14.48 5.98 -2.63
C PHE A 255 -14.74 5.53 -1.18
N GLY A 256 -13.68 5.41 -0.40
CA GLY A 256 -13.77 4.95 0.98
C GLY A 256 -14.15 3.47 1.11
N ALA A 257 -14.04 2.70 0.03
CA ALA A 257 -14.43 1.29 -0.07
C ALA A 257 -13.25 0.34 0.21
N GLY A 258 -13.41 -0.93 -0.02
CA GLY A 258 -12.33 -1.94 0.10
C GLY A 258 -11.66 -1.94 1.47
N THR A 259 -10.35 -1.84 1.48
CA THR A 259 -9.51 -1.77 2.70
C THR A 259 -9.87 -0.56 3.56
N ALA A 260 -10.25 0.58 2.94
CA ALA A 260 -10.57 1.80 3.69
C ALA A 260 -11.83 1.62 4.56
N GLU A 261 -12.91 1.09 4.01
CA GLU A 261 -14.14 0.80 4.78
C GLU A 261 -13.85 -0.18 5.92
N ARG A 262 -13.14 -1.27 5.61
CA ARG A 262 -12.82 -2.34 6.56
C ARG A 262 -11.88 -1.87 7.67
N THR A 263 -11.00 -0.92 7.37
CA THR A 263 -10.16 -0.24 8.36
C THR A 263 -11.00 0.63 9.29
N ARG A 264 -11.93 1.43 8.77
CA ARG A 264 -12.84 2.27 9.57
C ARG A 264 -13.71 1.41 10.51
N ARG A 265 -14.19 0.28 10.02
CA ARG A 265 -14.98 -0.67 10.83
C ARG A 265 -14.18 -1.23 12.01
N ARG A 266 -12.88 -1.52 11.83
CA ARG A 266 -11.98 -2.04 12.87
C ARG A 266 -11.47 -0.97 13.83
N LEU A 267 -11.45 0.28 13.40
CA LEU A 267 -10.93 1.41 14.18
C LEU A 267 -12.00 2.50 14.38
N PRO A 268 -13.12 2.18 15.08
CA PRO A 268 -14.18 3.14 15.28
C PRO A 268 -13.69 4.39 16.02
N GLY A 269 -14.07 5.56 15.52
CA GLY A 269 -13.67 6.86 16.08
C GLY A 269 -12.25 7.32 15.71
N LYS A 270 -11.47 6.52 15.00
CA LYS A 270 -10.16 6.93 14.46
C LYS A 270 -10.32 7.63 13.11
N ARG A 271 -9.45 8.63 12.87
CA ARG A 271 -9.43 9.33 11.59
C ARG A 271 -8.63 8.51 10.57
N VAL A 272 -9.35 7.98 9.60
CA VAL A 272 -8.81 7.31 8.42
C VAL A 272 -8.94 8.27 7.24
N THR A 273 -7.82 8.73 6.74
CA THR A 273 -7.71 9.69 5.63
C THR A 273 -7.24 8.97 4.38
N ILE A 274 -7.84 9.27 3.24
CA ILE A 274 -7.52 8.66 1.95
C ILE A 274 -6.87 9.71 1.05
N VAL A 275 -5.76 9.34 0.45
CA VAL A 275 -5.08 10.04 -0.64
C VAL A 275 -5.18 9.17 -1.88
N SER A 276 -5.67 9.68 -3.00
CA SER A 276 -5.67 8.98 -4.29
C SER A 276 -4.73 9.72 -5.25
N ILE A 277 -3.72 9.01 -5.77
CA ILE A 277 -2.76 9.59 -6.73
C ILE A 277 -3.22 9.24 -8.15
N LEU A 278 -3.42 10.27 -8.95
CA LEU A 278 -4.07 10.18 -10.26
C LEU A 278 -3.16 10.72 -11.36
N PRO A 279 -2.53 9.85 -12.16
CA PRO A 279 -1.82 10.28 -13.34
C PRO A 279 -2.77 10.87 -14.39
N VAL A 280 -2.45 12.07 -14.88
CA VAL A 280 -3.22 12.80 -15.87
C VAL A 280 -2.32 13.31 -17.00
N THR A 281 -2.91 13.63 -18.13
CA THR A 281 -2.16 14.15 -19.29
C THR A 281 -1.89 15.65 -19.19
N ASP A 282 -2.71 16.39 -18.44
CA ASP A 282 -2.63 17.84 -18.33
C ASP A 282 -2.97 18.29 -16.91
N LEU A 283 -2.00 18.89 -16.22
CA LEU A 283 -2.18 19.42 -14.88
C LEU A 283 -2.81 20.81 -14.85
N ASP A 284 -2.83 21.53 -15.97
CA ASP A 284 -3.37 22.88 -16.04
C ASP A 284 -4.89 22.88 -16.33
N ALA A 285 -5.39 21.80 -16.93
CA ALA A 285 -6.79 21.64 -17.29
C ALA A 285 -7.64 20.88 -16.25
N LEU A 286 -7.20 20.81 -14.98
CA LEU A 286 -7.87 20.05 -13.95
C LEU A 286 -9.16 20.75 -13.48
N ALA A 287 -10.26 20.00 -13.52
CA ALA A 287 -11.58 20.44 -13.02
C ALA A 287 -12.26 19.27 -12.25
N PRO A 288 -11.78 18.90 -11.05
CA PRO A 288 -12.37 17.80 -10.28
C PRO A 288 -13.85 18.06 -10.01
N ALA A 289 -14.70 17.10 -10.37
CA ALA A 289 -16.15 17.21 -10.23
C ALA A 289 -16.82 15.84 -10.08
N GLY A 290 -18.06 15.82 -9.69
CA GLY A 290 -18.87 14.59 -9.64
C GLY A 290 -18.26 13.53 -8.73
N ASP A 291 -17.87 12.40 -9.31
CA ASP A 291 -17.35 11.25 -8.55
C ASP A 291 -15.90 11.48 -8.06
N ASP A 292 -15.13 12.39 -8.66
CA ASP A 292 -13.81 12.74 -8.15
C ASP A 292 -13.89 13.25 -6.71
N LEU A 293 -14.91 14.05 -6.40
CA LEU A 293 -15.11 14.62 -5.06
C LEU A 293 -15.44 13.58 -3.99
N LYS A 294 -15.81 12.36 -4.39
CA LYS A 294 -16.14 11.25 -3.49
C LYS A 294 -15.00 10.24 -3.39
N ARG A 295 -14.00 10.34 -4.25
CA ARG A 295 -12.95 9.33 -4.41
C ARG A 295 -12.04 9.23 -3.18
N ALA A 296 -11.55 10.35 -2.68
CA ALA A 296 -10.62 10.42 -1.56
C ALA A 296 -10.76 11.76 -0.82
N ASP A 297 -10.16 11.89 0.35
CA ASP A 297 -10.05 13.17 1.06
C ASP A 297 -9.11 14.14 0.32
N PHE A 298 -8.04 13.60 -0.30
CA PHE A 298 -7.11 14.35 -1.13
C PHE A 298 -6.89 13.62 -2.46
N LEU A 299 -7.00 14.38 -3.55
CA LEU A 299 -6.60 13.93 -4.88
C LEU A 299 -5.25 14.56 -5.21
N VAL A 300 -4.27 13.73 -5.54
CA VAL A 300 -2.95 14.19 -5.98
C VAL A 300 -2.82 13.88 -7.45
N PHE A 301 -2.99 14.89 -8.28
CA PHE A 301 -2.81 14.77 -9.72
C PHE A 301 -1.32 14.89 -10.06
N THR A 302 -0.83 14.01 -10.93
CA THR A 302 0.54 14.06 -11.47
C THR A 302 0.53 13.80 -12.97
N VAL A 303 1.61 14.15 -13.65
CA VAL A 303 1.76 13.84 -15.09
C VAL A 303 1.94 12.34 -15.29
N LYS A 304 1.33 11.84 -16.38
CA LYS A 304 1.44 10.44 -16.77
C LYS A 304 2.77 10.18 -17.48
#